data_41d690f83a96d016357ed632aa4bd191
#
_entry.id   41d690f83a96d016357ed632aa4bd191
#
_cell.length_a   1.000
_cell.length_b   1.000
_cell.length_c   1.000
_cell.angle_alpha   90.00
_cell.angle_beta   90.00
_cell.angle_gamma   90.00
#
_symmetry.space_group_name_H-M   'P 1'
#
loop_
_entity.id
_entity.type
_entity.pdbx_description
1 polymer ?
#
loop_
_entity_poly.entity_id
_entity_poly.type
_entity_poly.pdbx_seq_one_letter_code
_entity_poly.pdbx_strand_id
1 'polypeptide(L)'
;MTSTSDAPQDPWHDIRPYQDDEVAATLTRLAEDPELLSALTRYRLPRLSRMTPRLSRTLASWAIKRETRDVTSVTAFQQRIAAYMQRMLKTSTDDFRVDGLDRLDPGTAYLFIGNHRDISLDPAFVNYALYLAGRNTVRIAIGDNLLKKPYVTDLMRLNKSFIVPRSARGKRAMLQAYHKLSSYIRHSIQDDNHSIWMAQREGRAKDGIDRTDPAIIKMMTMAHRADNRHAPLGEGIEALRLVPVSISYEYDPCDVQKARELKAVSEDGSYNKSEFEDISSIVAGITGHKGRVHLRFGTPIDRSFDTPEAVAAEIDRQ
;
A
#
# COMPACT_ATOMS: atom_id res chain seq x y z
N MET A 1 12.39 1.28 -44.20
CA MET A 1 11.43 2.18 -43.57
C MET A 1 10.72 1.38 -42.49
N THR A 2 11.25 1.39 -41.30
CA THR A 2 10.69 0.69 -40.14
C THR A 2 9.73 1.64 -39.44
N SER A 3 8.45 1.36 -39.56
CA SER A 3 7.37 2.02 -38.85
C SER A 3 7.54 1.73 -37.34
N THR A 4 8.07 2.67 -36.59
CA THR A 4 7.91 2.71 -35.14
C THR A 4 6.46 2.97 -34.85
N SER A 5 5.76 1.96 -34.32
CA SER A 5 4.40 2.11 -33.82
C SER A 5 4.45 3.05 -32.62
N ASP A 6 3.99 4.28 -32.80
CA ASP A 6 3.72 5.24 -31.75
C ASP A 6 2.46 4.75 -30.98
N ALA A 7 2.62 3.74 -30.15
CA ALA A 7 1.61 3.44 -29.14
C ALA A 7 1.59 4.63 -28.16
N PRO A 8 0.41 5.17 -27.81
CA PRO A 8 0.33 6.28 -26.87
C PRO A 8 1.08 5.90 -25.58
N GLN A 9 2.09 6.70 -25.22
CA GLN A 9 2.86 6.47 -24.00
C GLN A 9 1.90 6.49 -22.81
N ASP A 10 1.89 5.42 -22.04
CA ASP A 10 1.16 5.32 -20.78
C ASP A 10 1.63 6.46 -19.82
N PRO A 11 0.78 7.47 -19.55
CA PRO A 11 1.18 8.64 -18.79
C PRO A 11 1.52 8.35 -17.34
N TRP A 12 1.14 7.17 -16.85
CA TRP A 12 1.35 6.71 -15.46
C TRP A 12 2.36 5.57 -15.33
N HIS A 13 3.06 5.19 -16.41
CA HIS A 13 4.01 4.07 -16.44
C HIS A 13 5.03 4.11 -15.29
N ASP A 14 5.50 5.29 -14.91
CA ASP A 14 6.47 5.50 -13.84
C ASP A 14 5.89 5.34 -12.42
N ILE A 15 4.56 5.50 -12.24
CA ILE A 15 3.91 5.41 -10.92
C ILE A 15 2.97 4.23 -10.77
N ARG A 16 2.36 3.71 -11.85
CA ARG A 16 1.36 2.63 -11.77
C ARG A 16 1.94 1.29 -11.30
N PRO A 17 1.12 0.37 -10.79
CA PRO A 17 1.52 -1.02 -10.59
C PRO A 17 1.99 -1.68 -11.89
N TYR A 18 2.68 -2.80 -11.78
CA TYR A 18 2.99 -3.63 -12.94
C TYR A 18 1.74 -4.29 -13.51
N GLN A 19 1.76 -4.53 -14.82
CA GLN A 19 0.74 -5.28 -15.57
C GLN A 19 1.18 -6.73 -15.79
N ASP A 20 0.28 -7.56 -16.31
CA ASP A 20 0.54 -9.00 -16.44
C ASP A 20 1.74 -9.33 -17.35
N ASP A 21 1.97 -8.55 -18.39
CA ASP A 21 3.13 -8.69 -19.29
C ASP A 21 4.47 -8.34 -18.63
N GLU A 22 4.46 -7.56 -17.55
CA GLU A 22 5.67 -7.20 -16.79
C GLU A 22 6.02 -8.23 -15.69
N VAL A 23 5.09 -9.15 -15.35
CA VAL A 23 5.23 -10.09 -14.21
C VAL A 23 6.44 -11.01 -14.38
N ALA A 24 6.56 -11.70 -15.50
CA ALA A 24 7.63 -12.71 -15.72
C ALA A 24 9.03 -12.09 -15.63
N ALA A 25 9.24 -10.93 -16.27
CA ALA A 25 10.50 -10.21 -16.22
C ALA A 25 10.82 -9.72 -14.80
N THR A 26 9.82 -9.23 -14.07
CA THR A 26 9.99 -8.75 -12.69
C THR A 26 10.34 -9.89 -11.74
N LEU A 27 9.66 -11.03 -11.83
CA LEU A 27 9.96 -12.21 -11.01
C LEU A 27 11.37 -12.74 -11.28
N THR A 28 11.83 -12.69 -12.54
CA THR A 28 13.21 -13.05 -12.89
C THR A 28 14.23 -12.14 -12.22
N ARG A 29 14.04 -10.80 -12.29
CA ARG A 29 14.90 -9.82 -11.61
C ARG A 29 14.94 -10.05 -10.09
N LEU A 30 13.77 -10.26 -9.47
CA LEU A 30 13.69 -10.55 -8.04
C LEU A 30 14.42 -11.83 -7.64
N ALA A 31 14.28 -12.89 -8.43
CA ALA A 31 14.95 -14.16 -8.19
C ALA A 31 16.49 -14.10 -8.37
N GLU A 32 17.01 -13.06 -9.01
CA GLU A 32 18.43 -12.85 -9.29
C GLU A 32 19.04 -11.70 -8.46
N ASP A 33 18.22 -10.92 -7.75
CA ASP A 33 18.71 -9.79 -6.95
C ASP A 33 19.53 -10.25 -5.74
N PRO A 34 20.82 -9.90 -5.65
CA PRO A 34 21.72 -10.40 -4.60
C PRO A 34 21.40 -9.83 -3.21
N GLU A 35 20.82 -8.63 -3.12
CA GLU A 35 20.45 -8.03 -1.84
C GLU A 35 19.19 -8.71 -1.28
N LEU A 36 18.17 -8.90 -2.11
CA LEU A 36 16.97 -9.64 -1.74
C LEU A 36 17.30 -11.05 -1.28
N LEU A 37 18.08 -11.80 -2.08
CA LEU A 37 18.50 -13.15 -1.76
C LEU A 37 19.30 -13.22 -0.45
N SER A 38 20.18 -12.25 -0.22
CA SER A 38 20.95 -12.15 1.03
C SER A 38 20.06 -11.83 2.23
N ALA A 39 19.06 -10.97 2.08
CA ALA A 39 18.10 -10.66 3.14
C ALA A 39 17.24 -11.89 3.49
N LEU A 40 16.68 -12.55 2.48
CA LEU A 40 15.87 -13.76 2.66
C LEU A 40 16.65 -14.90 3.32
N THR A 41 17.90 -15.15 2.88
CA THR A 41 18.71 -16.22 3.45
C THR A 41 19.17 -15.93 4.87
N ARG A 42 19.50 -14.68 5.20
CA ARG A 42 19.79 -14.27 6.59
C ARG A 42 18.62 -14.50 7.52
N TYR A 43 17.40 -14.23 7.03
CA TYR A 43 16.19 -14.41 7.82
C TYR A 43 15.79 -15.89 7.95
N ARG A 44 15.74 -16.65 6.84
CA ARG A 44 15.26 -18.03 6.82
C ARG A 44 16.31 -19.07 7.22
N LEU A 45 17.58 -18.84 6.88
CA LEU A 45 18.68 -19.79 7.01
C LEU A 45 19.93 -19.11 7.59
N PRO A 46 19.86 -18.51 8.81
CA PRO A 46 20.91 -17.64 9.34
C PRO A 46 22.27 -18.35 9.50
N ARG A 47 22.28 -19.64 9.86
CA ARG A 47 23.53 -20.42 9.99
C ARG A 47 24.14 -20.70 8.60
N LEU A 48 23.35 -21.15 7.64
CA LEU A 48 23.82 -21.46 6.29
C LEU A 48 24.30 -20.19 5.56
N SER A 49 23.60 -19.07 5.72
CA SER A 49 23.98 -17.79 5.12
C SER A 49 25.32 -17.25 5.61
N ARG A 50 25.70 -17.55 6.86
CA ARG A 50 27.01 -17.19 7.42
C ARG A 50 28.13 -18.11 6.92
N MET A 51 27.89 -19.44 6.83
CA MET A 51 28.92 -20.42 6.46
C MET A 51 29.15 -20.47 4.94
N THR A 52 28.07 -20.40 4.16
CA THR A 52 28.10 -20.55 2.70
C THR A 52 27.19 -19.56 2.00
N PRO A 53 27.54 -18.25 1.98
CA PRO A 53 26.62 -17.19 1.50
C PRO A 53 26.31 -17.33 -0.01
N ARG A 54 27.22 -17.87 -0.82
CA ARG A 54 26.97 -18.09 -2.26
C ARG A 54 25.97 -19.23 -2.46
N LEU A 55 26.18 -20.37 -1.78
CA LEU A 55 25.27 -21.53 -1.89
C LEU A 55 23.86 -21.18 -1.36
N SER A 56 23.77 -20.49 -0.24
CA SER A 56 22.47 -20.10 0.31
C SER A 56 21.68 -19.19 -0.63
N ARG A 57 22.34 -18.24 -1.33
CA ARG A 57 21.69 -17.39 -2.35
C ARG A 57 21.25 -18.18 -3.57
N THR A 58 22.08 -19.12 -4.05
CA THR A 58 21.69 -20.00 -5.17
C THR A 58 20.47 -20.84 -4.85
N LEU A 59 20.42 -21.40 -3.64
CA LEU A 59 19.25 -22.16 -3.16
C LEU A 59 18.00 -21.27 -3.04
N ALA A 60 18.15 -20.04 -2.54
CA ALA A 60 17.04 -19.09 -2.44
C ALA A 60 16.53 -18.68 -3.83
N SER A 61 17.43 -18.36 -4.76
CA SER A 61 17.09 -18.07 -6.16
C SER A 61 16.30 -19.23 -6.80
N TRP A 62 16.82 -20.44 -6.68
CA TRP A 62 16.14 -21.63 -7.18
C TRP A 62 14.75 -21.82 -6.55
N ALA A 63 14.65 -21.63 -5.23
CA ALA A 63 13.37 -21.74 -4.54
C ALA A 63 12.35 -20.70 -5.02
N ILE A 64 12.76 -19.43 -5.18
CA ILE A 64 11.89 -18.39 -5.74
C ILE A 64 11.46 -18.76 -7.16
N LYS A 65 12.38 -19.09 -8.05
CA LYS A 65 12.09 -19.49 -9.45
C LYS A 65 11.12 -20.69 -9.51
N ARG A 66 11.30 -21.67 -8.61
CA ARG A 66 10.40 -22.82 -8.52
C ARG A 66 9.00 -22.44 -8.02
N GLU A 67 8.92 -21.58 -6.99
CA GLU A 67 7.66 -21.17 -6.39
C GLU A 67 6.85 -20.23 -7.31
N THR A 68 7.53 -19.46 -8.16
CA THR A 68 6.88 -18.48 -9.03
C THR A 68 6.80 -18.90 -10.50
N ARG A 69 7.20 -20.12 -10.85
CA ARG A 69 7.27 -20.58 -12.25
C ARG A 69 5.93 -20.54 -13.00
N ASP A 70 4.83 -20.68 -12.29
CA ASP A 70 3.46 -20.70 -12.78
C ASP A 70 2.73 -19.36 -12.56
N VAL A 71 3.44 -18.35 -12.04
CA VAL A 71 2.89 -17.01 -11.80
C VAL A 71 3.10 -16.18 -13.06
N THR A 72 2.07 -16.08 -13.89
CA THR A 72 2.08 -15.35 -15.16
C THR A 72 1.23 -14.08 -15.15
N SER A 73 0.56 -13.77 -14.04
CA SER A 73 -0.28 -12.60 -13.90
C SER A 73 -0.19 -12.00 -12.49
N VAL A 74 -0.55 -10.73 -12.38
CA VAL A 74 -0.66 -10.04 -11.09
C VAL A 74 -1.68 -10.74 -10.18
N THR A 75 -2.77 -11.24 -10.75
CA THR A 75 -3.78 -12.01 -9.99
C THR A 75 -3.19 -13.30 -9.42
N ALA A 76 -2.41 -14.07 -10.20
CA ALA A 76 -1.74 -15.26 -9.71
C ALA A 76 -0.73 -14.93 -8.60
N PHE A 77 -0.01 -13.81 -8.72
CA PHE A 77 0.87 -13.32 -7.65
C PHE A 77 0.09 -12.99 -6.37
N GLN A 78 -1.05 -12.28 -6.49
CA GLN A 78 -1.91 -11.96 -5.34
C GLN A 78 -2.45 -13.22 -4.63
N GLN A 79 -2.76 -14.29 -5.36
CA GLN A 79 -3.14 -15.58 -4.77
C GLN A 79 -2.01 -16.19 -3.93
N ARG A 80 -0.74 -16.05 -4.36
CA ARG A 80 0.41 -16.47 -3.54
C ARG A 80 0.53 -15.64 -2.27
N ILE A 81 0.37 -14.31 -2.38
CA ILE A 81 0.35 -13.43 -1.20
C ILE A 81 -0.77 -13.81 -0.24
N ALA A 82 -1.98 -14.10 -0.72
CA ALA A 82 -3.10 -14.53 0.12
C ALA A 82 -2.79 -15.81 0.90
N ALA A 83 -2.07 -16.78 0.30
CA ALA A 83 -1.63 -17.98 1.00
C ALA A 83 -0.61 -17.68 2.12
N TYR A 84 0.28 -16.70 1.92
CA TYR A 84 1.18 -16.22 2.99
C TYR A 84 0.40 -15.49 4.10
N MET A 85 -0.56 -14.65 3.74
CA MET A 85 -1.43 -13.97 4.70
C MET A 85 -2.20 -14.98 5.58
N GLN A 86 -2.76 -16.02 4.98
CA GLN A 86 -3.46 -17.07 5.71
C GLN A 86 -2.54 -17.77 6.74
N ARG A 87 -1.29 -18.07 6.37
CA ARG A 87 -0.32 -18.67 7.29
C ARG A 87 0.07 -17.71 8.42
N MET A 88 0.31 -16.46 8.09
CA MET A 88 0.66 -15.41 9.05
C MET A 88 -0.46 -15.23 10.08
N LEU A 89 -1.72 -15.13 9.64
CA LEU A 89 -2.88 -15.05 10.51
C LEU A 89 -2.95 -16.20 11.49
N LYS A 90 -2.79 -17.44 11.03
CA LYS A 90 -2.83 -18.65 11.88
C LYS A 90 -1.75 -18.67 12.97
N THR A 91 -0.64 -17.96 12.79
CA THR A 91 0.53 -18.02 13.70
C THR A 91 0.69 -16.78 14.57
N SER A 92 0.07 -15.67 14.21
CA SER A 92 0.31 -14.38 14.86
C SER A 92 -0.96 -13.59 15.19
N THR A 93 -2.14 -14.19 14.99
CA THR A 93 -3.43 -13.53 15.21
C THR A 93 -4.39 -14.52 15.86
N ASP A 94 -5.11 -14.11 16.90
CA ASP A 94 -6.08 -14.95 17.60
C ASP A 94 -7.41 -14.95 16.87
N ASP A 95 -7.84 -13.81 16.35
CA ASP A 95 -9.08 -13.64 15.59
C ASP A 95 -8.90 -12.55 14.53
N PHE A 96 -9.54 -12.74 13.37
CA PHE A 96 -9.62 -11.73 12.31
C PHE A 96 -11.07 -11.53 11.91
N ARG A 97 -11.59 -10.36 12.25
CA ARG A 97 -12.98 -9.99 11.97
C ARG A 97 -13.05 -8.89 10.92
N VAL A 98 -14.02 -9.02 10.01
CA VAL A 98 -14.31 -8.04 8.96
C VAL A 98 -15.79 -7.67 9.03
N ASP A 99 -16.08 -6.37 9.15
CA ASP A 99 -17.44 -5.83 9.16
C ASP A 99 -17.63 -4.81 8.03
N GLY A 100 -18.85 -4.70 7.51
CA GLY A 100 -19.30 -3.64 6.60
C GLY A 100 -18.97 -3.84 5.13
N LEU A 101 -18.14 -4.81 4.78
CA LEU A 101 -17.78 -5.09 3.38
C LEU A 101 -19.00 -5.60 2.56
N ASP A 102 -19.93 -6.26 3.21
CA ASP A 102 -21.18 -6.78 2.64
C ASP A 102 -22.14 -5.68 2.17
N ARG A 103 -22.00 -4.46 2.68
CA ARG A 103 -22.80 -3.28 2.29
C ARG A 103 -22.31 -2.60 1.02
N LEU A 104 -21.12 -2.92 0.58
CA LEU A 104 -20.51 -2.33 -0.60
C LEU A 104 -20.80 -3.21 -1.83
N ASP A 105 -21.20 -2.59 -2.94
CA ASP A 105 -21.41 -3.28 -4.20
C ASP A 105 -20.11 -3.96 -4.69
N PRO A 106 -20.11 -5.28 -4.92
CA PRO A 106 -18.92 -6.00 -5.37
C PRO A 106 -18.44 -5.62 -6.78
N GLY A 107 -19.32 -5.09 -7.62
CA GLY A 107 -19.02 -4.67 -8.99
C GLY A 107 -18.46 -3.25 -9.10
N THR A 108 -18.40 -2.53 -7.99
CA THR A 108 -18.04 -1.10 -7.96
C THR A 108 -16.65 -0.90 -7.34
N ALA A 109 -15.82 -0.10 -7.98
CA ALA A 109 -14.54 0.32 -7.43
C ALA A 109 -14.72 1.44 -6.39
N TYR A 110 -13.95 1.40 -5.31
CA TYR A 110 -13.97 2.35 -4.21
C TYR A 110 -12.57 2.88 -3.91
N LEU A 111 -12.48 4.13 -3.49
CA LEU A 111 -11.30 4.66 -2.85
C LEU A 111 -11.41 4.44 -1.33
N PHE A 112 -10.75 3.41 -0.82
CA PHE A 112 -10.66 3.13 0.60
C PHE A 112 -9.62 4.04 1.24
N ILE A 113 -10.03 4.81 2.25
CA ILE A 113 -9.13 5.64 3.05
C ILE A 113 -9.08 5.08 4.47
N GLY A 114 -7.89 4.70 4.92
CA GLY A 114 -7.72 3.98 6.18
C GLY A 114 -6.82 4.68 7.17
N ASN A 115 -7.06 4.43 8.46
CA ASN A 115 -6.07 4.73 9.47
C ASN A 115 -4.78 3.92 9.20
N HIS A 116 -3.65 4.37 9.74
CA HIS A 116 -2.36 3.78 9.42
C HIS A 116 -1.60 3.38 10.69
N ARG A 117 -1.62 2.09 10.99
CA ARG A 117 -1.00 1.48 12.18
C ARG A 117 0.26 0.68 11.83
N ASP A 118 0.24 -0.06 10.72
CA ASP A 118 1.36 -0.88 10.25
C ASP A 118 1.72 -0.54 8.80
N ILE A 119 3.02 -0.57 8.46
CA ILE A 119 3.49 -0.17 7.12
C ILE A 119 2.90 -1.05 6.01
N SER A 120 2.85 -2.36 6.24
CA SER A 120 2.49 -3.35 5.24
C SER A 120 1.18 -4.06 5.52
N LEU A 121 0.83 -4.23 6.81
CA LEU A 121 -0.30 -5.07 7.17
C LEU A 121 -1.65 -4.39 6.99
N ASP A 122 -1.76 -3.06 7.18
CA ASP A 122 -3.05 -2.39 7.00
C ASP A 122 -3.63 -2.63 5.59
N PRO A 123 -2.91 -2.30 4.49
CA PRO A 123 -3.40 -2.63 3.14
C PRO A 123 -3.45 -4.14 2.87
N ALA A 124 -2.58 -4.94 3.50
CA ALA A 124 -2.60 -6.39 3.32
C ALA A 124 -3.85 -7.04 3.92
N PHE A 125 -4.32 -6.58 5.08
CA PHE A 125 -5.58 -7.04 5.68
C PHE A 125 -6.80 -6.62 4.84
N VAL A 126 -6.79 -5.39 4.29
CA VAL A 126 -7.83 -4.95 3.35
C VAL A 126 -7.87 -5.86 2.12
N ASN A 127 -6.71 -6.11 1.50
CA ASN A 127 -6.61 -7.01 0.36
C ASN A 127 -7.03 -8.43 0.69
N TYR A 128 -6.68 -8.93 1.86
CA TYR A 128 -7.05 -10.28 2.29
C TYR A 128 -8.56 -10.40 2.54
N ALA A 129 -9.19 -9.39 3.14
CA ALA A 129 -10.64 -9.34 3.32
C ALA A 129 -11.40 -9.34 1.98
N LEU A 130 -10.93 -8.54 1.02
CA LEU A 130 -11.48 -8.51 -0.34
C LEU A 130 -11.30 -9.85 -1.05
N TYR A 131 -10.12 -10.46 -0.93
CA TYR A 131 -9.84 -11.79 -1.49
C TYR A 131 -10.77 -12.87 -0.92
N LEU A 132 -10.97 -12.90 0.40
CA LEU A 132 -11.89 -13.85 1.05
C LEU A 132 -13.35 -13.65 0.59
N ALA A 133 -13.74 -12.43 0.27
CA ALA A 133 -15.06 -12.09 -0.27
C ALA A 133 -15.18 -12.33 -1.79
N GLY A 134 -14.16 -12.89 -2.45
CA GLY A 134 -14.15 -13.11 -3.90
C GLY A 134 -14.09 -11.83 -4.73
N ARG A 135 -13.63 -10.70 -4.14
CA ARG A 135 -13.51 -9.40 -4.80
C ARG A 135 -12.08 -9.16 -5.30
N ASN A 136 -11.94 -8.24 -6.24
CA ASN A 136 -10.62 -7.78 -6.67
C ASN A 136 -9.87 -7.07 -5.53
N THR A 137 -8.58 -7.37 -5.39
CA THR A 137 -7.68 -6.67 -4.47
C THR A 137 -7.43 -5.23 -4.93
N VAL A 138 -7.13 -4.33 -3.99
CA VAL A 138 -6.92 -2.90 -4.28
C VAL A 138 -5.53 -2.60 -4.85
N ARG A 139 -5.42 -1.47 -5.54
CA ARG A 139 -4.14 -0.76 -5.76
C ARG A 139 -3.75 -0.03 -4.48
N ILE A 140 -2.48 -0.08 -4.09
CA ILE A 140 -2.02 0.44 -2.78
C ILE A 140 -1.14 1.67 -2.99
N ALA A 141 -1.48 2.79 -2.36
CA ALA A 141 -0.64 3.98 -2.37
C ALA A 141 0.60 3.79 -1.50
N ILE A 142 1.80 3.90 -2.07
CA ILE A 142 3.08 3.78 -1.34
C ILE A 142 3.97 4.98 -1.62
N GLY A 143 4.54 5.58 -0.56
CA GLY A 143 5.49 6.67 -0.71
C GLY A 143 6.84 6.21 -1.31
N ASP A 144 7.40 7.01 -2.22
CA ASP A 144 8.69 6.75 -2.86
C ASP A 144 9.86 6.68 -1.86
N ASN A 145 9.71 7.25 -0.67
CA ASN A 145 10.66 7.17 0.42
C ASN A 145 10.90 5.73 0.93
N LEU A 146 9.96 4.79 0.70
CA LEU A 146 10.09 3.37 1.03
C LEU A 146 10.76 2.57 -0.10
N LEU A 147 10.85 3.12 -1.30
CA LEU A 147 11.30 2.46 -2.52
C LEU A 147 12.79 2.71 -2.82
N LYS A 148 13.63 2.70 -1.78
CA LYS A 148 15.07 2.99 -1.88
C LYS A 148 15.89 1.93 -2.63
N LYS A 149 15.37 0.71 -2.73
CA LYS A 149 16.04 -0.44 -3.35
C LYS A 149 15.22 -0.94 -4.55
N PRO A 150 15.85 -1.28 -5.69
CA PRO A 150 15.13 -1.74 -6.88
C PRO A 150 14.21 -2.94 -6.60
N TYR A 151 14.69 -3.95 -5.87
CA TYR A 151 13.88 -5.12 -5.53
C TYR A 151 12.66 -4.79 -4.66
N VAL A 152 12.74 -3.75 -3.81
CA VAL A 152 11.58 -3.29 -3.03
C VAL A 152 10.55 -2.66 -3.95
N THR A 153 11.00 -1.83 -4.90
CA THR A 153 10.14 -1.23 -5.93
C THR A 153 9.45 -2.31 -6.76
N ASP A 154 10.20 -3.30 -7.22
CA ASP A 154 9.67 -4.42 -8.00
C ASP A 154 8.61 -5.22 -7.21
N LEU A 155 8.89 -5.58 -5.95
CA LEU A 155 7.95 -6.28 -5.08
C LEU A 155 6.67 -5.47 -4.84
N MET A 156 6.80 -4.17 -4.54
CA MET A 156 5.63 -3.33 -4.24
C MET A 156 4.76 -3.11 -5.48
N ARG A 157 5.37 -2.78 -6.64
CA ARG A 157 4.61 -2.60 -7.89
C ARG A 157 3.96 -3.90 -8.38
N LEU A 158 4.62 -5.05 -8.18
CA LEU A 158 4.06 -6.37 -8.47
C LEU A 158 2.87 -6.68 -7.54
N ASN A 159 2.92 -6.18 -6.29
CA ASN A 159 1.83 -6.28 -5.32
C ASN A 159 0.78 -5.17 -5.46
N LYS A 160 0.56 -4.66 -6.68
CA LYS A 160 -0.40 -3.61 -7.02
C LYS A 160 -0.16 -2.26 -6.33
N SER A 161 1.05 -1.98 -5.83
CA SER A 161 1.33 -0.65 -5.29
C SER A 161 1.61 0.35 -6.41
N PHE A 162 1.07 1.57 -6.26
CA PHE A 162 1.43 2.72 -7.08
C PHE A 162 2.17 3.78 -6.24
N ILE A 163 3.05 4.51 -6.91
CA ILE A 163 4.03 5.38 -6.25
C ILE A 163 3.45 6.76 -5.97
N VAL A 164 3.50 7.17 -4.71
CA VAL A 164 3.18 8.53 -4.26
C VAL A 164 4.50 9.33 -4.20
N PRO A 165 4.68 10.34 -5.06
CA PRO A 165 5.93 11.09 -5.16
C PRO A 165 6.04 12.09 -4.01
N ARG A 166 6.75 11.74 -2.94
CA ARG A 166 7.05 12.58 -1.78
C ARG A 166 8.40 13.30 -1.90
N SER A 167 9.28 12.80 -2.76
CA SER A 167 10.62 13.35 -2.99
C SER A 167 10.63 14.60 -3.89
N ALA A 168 9.50 14.94 -4.51
CA ALA A 168 9.38 16.12 -5.35
C ALA A 168 9.70 17.41 -4.56
N ARG A 169 10.65 18.21 -5.06
CA ARG A 169 11.08 19.45 -4.41
C ARG A 169 10.63 20.68 -5.22
N GLY A 170 10.16 21.68 -4.49
CA GLY A 170 9.69 22.93 -5.07
C GLY A 170 8.20 22.91 -5.46
N LYS A 171 7.53 24.06 -5.31
CA LYS A 171 6.05 24.18 -5.44
C LYS A 171 5.51 23.66 -6.78
N ARG A 172 6.20 23.97 -7.89
CA ARG A 172 5.76 23.58 -9.24
C ARG A 172 5.83 22.06 -9.44
N ALA A 173 6.96 21.44 -9.05
CA ALA A 173 7.16 20.01 -9.18
C ALA A 173 6.17 19.22 -8.28
N MET A 174 5.96 19.68 -7.04
CA MET A 174 4.96 19.08 -6.14
C MET A 174 3.55 19.16 -6.72
N LEU A 175 3.16 20.32 -7.26
CA LEU A 175 1.84 20.48 -7.86
C LEU A 175 1.63 19.54 -9.06
N GLN A 176 2.63 19.43 -9.93
CA GLN A 176 2.61 18.51 -11.07
C GLN A 176 2.50 17.05 -10.61
N ALA A 177 3.29 16.66 -9.61
CA ALA A 177 3.29 15.32 -9.04
C ALA A 177 1.92 14.96 -8.41
N TYR A 178 1.34 15.88 -7.64
CA TYR A 178 0.00 15.67 -7.05
C TYR A 178 -1.11 15.65 -8.09
N HIS A 179 -1.02 16.49 -9.13
CA HIS A 179 -1.98 16.45 -10.23
C HIS A 179 -1.92 15.11 -10.97
N LYS A 180 -0.72 14.61 -11.28
CA LYS A 180 -0.51 13.30 -11.90
C LYS A 180 -1.07 12.18 -11.03
N LEU A 181 -0.79 12.22 -9.72
CA LEU A 181 -1.30 11.25 -8.76
C LEU A 181 -2.83 11.26 -8.69
N SER A 182 -3.43 12.45 -8.57
CA SER A 182 -4.90 12.61 -8.54
C SER A 182 -5.55 12.12 -9.83
N SER A 183 -4.94 12.39 -11.00
CA SER A 183 -5.45 11.89 -12.28
C SER A 183 -5.37 10.36 -12.36
N TYR A 184 -4.31 9.74 -11.83
CA TYR A 184 -4.17 8.29 -11.75
C TYR A 184 -5.22 7.66 -10.82
N ILE A 185 -5.48 8.27 -9.65
CA ILE A 185 -6.51 7.83 -8.72
C ILE A 185 -7.89 7.86 -9.39
N ARG A 186 -8.22 8.95 -10.06
CA ARG A 186 -9.48 9.09 -10.79
C ARG A 186 -9.61 8.03 -11.88
N HIS A 187 -8.59 7.88 -12.72
CA HIS A 187 -8.54 6.87 -13.77
C HIS A 187 -8.74 5.45 -13.21
N SER A 188 -8.05 5.10 -12.12
CA SER A 188 -8.21 3.79 -11.47
C SER A 188 -9.64 3.50 -11.04
N ILE A 189 -10.32 4.48 -10.46
CA ILE A 189 -11.69 4.31 -9.93
C ILE A 189 -12.74 4.37 -11.05
N GLN A 190 -12.63 5.33 -11.96
CA GLN A 190 -13.69 5.64 -12.93
C GLN A 190 -13.55 4.85 -14.24
N ASP A 191 -12.32 4.72 -14.75
CA ASP A 191 -12.06 4.14 -16.06
C ASP A 191 -11.70 2.65 -15.95
N ASP A 192 -10.77 2.29 -15.05
CA ASP A 192 -10.36 0.90 -14.83
C ASP A 192 -11.32 0.11 -13.94
N ASN A 193 -12.24 0.77 -13.25
CA ASN A 193 -13.08 0.20 -12.20
C ASN A 193 -12.27 -0.62 -11.17
N HIS A 194 -11.14 -0.05 -10.71
CA HIS A 194 -10.20 -0.71 -9.80
C HIS A 194 -10.08 0.05 -8.50
N SER A 195 -10.41 -0.60 -7.39
CA SER A 195 -10.36 0.01 -6.05
C SER A 195 -8.93 0.37 -5.63
N ILE A 196 -8.82 1.39 -4.81
CA ILE A 196 -7.56 1.88 -4.23
C ILE A 196 -7.65 1.85 -2.70
N TRP A 197 -6.51 1.59 -2.04
CA TRP A 197 -6.32 1.88 -0.63
C TRP A 197 -5.25 2.96 -0.44
N MET A 198 -5.57 3.93 0.41
CA MET A 198 -4.65 4.99 0.84
C MET A 198 -4.74 5.19 2.35
N ALA A 199 -3.63 5.57 2.97
CA ALA A 199 -3.63 6.03 4.35
C ALA A 199 -4.26 7.42 4.47
N GLN A 200 -5.00 7.66 5.57
CA GLN A 200 -5.68 8.94 5.85
C GLN A 200 -4.73 10.11 6.14
N ARG A 201 -3.46 9.84 6.37
CA ARG A 201 -2.40 10.82 6.60
C ARG A 201 -1.05 10.25 6.22
N GLU A 202 -0.05 11.13 6.11
CA GLU A 202 1.32 10.71 5.95
C GLU A 202 1.89 10.13 7.26
N GLY A 203 2.51 8.94 7.15
CA GLY A 203 3.11 8.24 8.27
C GLY A 203 2.09 7.52 9.16
N ARG A 204 2.60 6.57 9.94
CA ARG A 204 1.79 5.78 10.89
C ARG A 204 1.42 6.61 12.12
N ALA A 205 0.22 6.41 12.67
CA ALA A 205 -0.12 6.88 14.00
C ALA A 205 0.71 6.11 15.05
N LYS A 206 1.45 6.83 15.88
CA LYS A 206 2.34 6.25 16.91
C LYS A 206 1.77 6.41 18.31
N ASP A 207 0.99 7.48 18.50
CA ASP A 207 0.31 7.85 19.76
C ASP A 207 -1.08 7.21 19.92
N GLY A 208 -1.50 6.42 18.94
CA GLY A 208 -2.83 5.81 18.92
C GLY A 208 -3.95 6.75 18.48
N ILE A 209 -3.62 7.99 18.12
CA ILE A 209 -4.61 8.97 17.65
C ILE A 209 -4.65 8.97 16.13
N ASP A 210 -5.76 8.52 15.58
CA ASP A 210 -6.01 8.53 14.14
C ASP A 210 -6.77 9.80 13.77
N ARG A 211 -6.15 10.62 12.91
CA ARG A 211 -6.77 11.84 12.36
C ARG A 211 -6.48 11.94 10.89
N THR A 212 -7.53 12.19 10.12
CA THR A 212 -7.42 12.40 8.67
C THR A 212 -6.82 13.77 8.38
N ASP A 213 -5.81 13.79 7.50
CA ASP A 213 -5.22 15.05 7.03
C ASP A 213 -6.09 15.61 5.88
N PRO A 214 -6.71 16.81 6.04
CA PRO A 214 -7.47 17.45 4.97
C PRO A 214 -6.67 17.70 3.68
N ALA A 215 -5.33 17.75 3.76
CA ALA A 215 -4.49 17.91 2.58
C ALA A 215 -4.58 16.71 1.63
N ILE A 216 -4.82 15.49 2.15
CA ILE A 216 -5.05 14.30 1.33
C ILE A 216 -6.35 14.44 0.53
N ILE A 217 -7.41 14.96 1.15
CA ILE A 217 -8.69 15.22 0.49
C ILE A 217 -8.50 16.22 -0.67
N LYS A 218 -7.77 17.30 -0.41
CA LYS A 218 -7.44 18.31 -1.44
C LYS A 218 -6.65 17.67 -2.59
N MET A 219 -5.66 16.84 -2.28
CA MET A 219 -4.83 16.18 -3.28
C MET A 219 -5.65 15.22 -4.16
N MET A 220 -6.45 14.32 -3.58
CA MET A 220 -7.16 13.30 -4.36
C MET A 220 -8.24 13.87 -5.27
N THR A 221 -8.78 15.07 -4.97
CA THR A 221 -9.80 15.75 -5.79
C THR A 221 -9.22 16.75 -6.80
N MET A 222 -7.89 16.93 -6.87
CA MET A 222 -7.26 17.92 -7.75
C MET A 222 -7.59 17.72 -9.23
N ALA A 223 -7.59 16.48 -9.73
CA ALA A 223 -7.90 16.18 -11.12
C ALA A 223 -9.34 16.54 -11.48
N HIS A 224 -10.29 16.29 -10.59
CA HIS A 224 -11.69 16.69 -10.79
C HIS A 224 -11.85 18.21 -10.90
N ARG A 225 -11.16 18.95 -10.03
CA ARG A 225 -11.18 20.42 -10.05
C ARG A 225 -10.40 21.04 -11.20
N ALA A 226 -9.46 20.30 -11.80
CA ALA A 226 -8.75 20.80 -12.99
C ALA A 226 -9.64 20.84 -14.22
N ASP A 227 -10.56 19.88 -14.37
CA ASP A 227 -11.52 19.84 -15.45
C ASP A 227 -12.63 20.90 -15.28
N ASN A 228 -13.05 21.13 -14.03
CA ASN A 228 -14.04 22.16 -13.69
C ASN A 228 -13.63 22.88 -12.39
N ARG A 229 -13.06 24.07 -12.52
CA ARG A 229 -12.57 24.89 -11.38
C ARG A 229 -13.68 25.30 -10.39
N HIS A 230 -14.93 25.30 -10.84
CA HIS A 230 -16.10 25.65 -10.03
C HIS A 230 -16.85 24.44 -9.52
N ALA A 231 -16.39 23.21 -9.82
CA ALA A 231 -17.02 21.99 -9.32
C ALA A 231 -17.01 21.98 -7.79
N PRO A 232 -18.15 21.71 -7.13
CA PRO A 232 -18.18 21.47 -5.69
C PRO A 232 -17.25 20.33 -5.28
N LEU A 233 -16.66 20.43 -4.11
CA LEU A 233 -15.78 19.37 -3.58
C LEU A 233 -16.50 18.02 -3.51
N GLY A 234 -17.75 18.05 -3.06
CA GLY A 234 -18.58 16.86 -2.88
C GLY A 234 -18.76 16.04 -4.16
N GLU A 235 -18.82 16.67 -5.34
CA GLU A 235 -18.87 15.94 -6.63
C GLU A 235 -17.60 15.12 -6.86
N GLY A 236 -16.43 15.67 -6.52
CA GLY A 236 -15.15 14.96 -6.62
C GLY A 236 -15.06 13.80 -5.62
N ILE A 237 -15.59 13.95 -4.41
CA ILE A 237 -15.66 12.92 -3.38
C ILE A 237 -16.59 11.78 -3.82
N GLU A 238 -17.79 12.10 -4.27
CA GLU A 238 -18.76 11.12 -4.77
C GLU A 238 -18.21 10.34 -5.97
N ALA A 239 -17.56 11.05 -6.91
CA ALA A 239 -16.95 10.44 -8.09
C ALA A 239 -15.82 9.45 -7.76
N LEU A 240 -15.11 9.64 -6.65
CA LEU A 240 -14.11 8.73 -6.13
C LEU A 240 -14.70 7.59 -5.28
N ARG A 241 -16.00 7.65 -4.96
CA ARG A 241 -16.67 6.65 -4.11
C ARG A 241 -15.88 6.36 -2.84
N LEU A 242 -15.55 7.44 -2.10
CA LEU A 242 -14.69 7.41 -0.94
C LEU A 242 -15.34 6.63 0.21
N VAL A 243 -14.66 5.61 0.70
CA VAL A 243 -15.11 4.76 1.83
C VAL A 243 -14.06 4.76 2.93
N PRO A 244 -14.38 5.20 4.14
CA PRO A 244 -13.50 5.05 5.30
C PRO A 244 -13.30 3.58 5.65
N VAL A 245 -12.07 3.23 6.07
CA VAL A 245 -11.74 1.88 6.54
C VAL A 245 -10.93 2.00 7.81
N SER A 246 -11.38 1.37 8.88
CA SER A 246 -10.64 1.32 10.13
C SER A 246 -10.07 -0.07 10.39
N ILE A 247 -8.82 -0.11 10.87
CA ILE A 247 -8.18 -1.32 11.35
C ILE A 247 -7.72 -1.13 12.79
N SER A 248 -8.01 -2.09 13.64
CA SER A 248 -7.54 -2.13 15.02
C SER A 248 -6.85 -3.45 15.31
N TYR A 249 -5.77 -3.36 16.08
CA TYR A 249 -4.98 -4.48 16.58
C TYR A 249 -5.09 -4.52 18.10
N GLU A 250 -5.33 -5.67 18.68
CA GLU A 250 -5.33 -5.82 20.15
C GLU A 250 -3.93 -5.56 20.71
N TYR A 251 -2.90 -6.06 20.02
CA TYR A 251 -1.49 -5.78 20.32
C TYR A 251 -0.81 -5.21 19.07
N ASP A 252 -0.09 -4.11 19.23
CA ASP A 252 0.71 -3.52 18.16
C ASP A 252 2.13 -4.11 18.20
N PRO A 253 2.53 -4.94 17.23
CA PRO A 253 3.87 -5.53 17.22
C PRO A 253 5.02 -4.52 17.16
N CYS A 254 4.72 -3.26 16.82
CA CYS A 254 5.69 -2.16 16.74
C CYS A 254 5.57 -1.15 17.90
N ASP A 255 4.83 -1.46 18.96
CA ASP A 255 4.56 -0.55 20.09
C ASP A 255 5.84 0.02 20.72
N VAL A 256 6.83 -0.83 21.01
CA VAL A 256 8.13 -0.42 21.58
C VAL A 256 8.88 0.52 20.64
N GLN A 257 8.85 0.26 19.32
CA GLN A 257 9.51 1.12 18.33
C GLN A 257 8.82 2.48 18.25
N LYS A 258 7.50 2.49 18.25
CA LYS A 258 6.66 3.71 18.24
C LYS A 258 6.88 4.52 19.51
N ALA A 259 6.89 3.87 20.67
CA ALA A 259 7.14 4.53 21.96
C ALA A 259 8.53 5.19 22.02
N ARG A 260 9.57 4.53 21.49
CA ARG A 260 10.93 5.10 21.41
C ARG A 260 10.97 6.34 20.51
N GLU A 261 10.28 6.30 19.36
CA GLU A 261 10.20 7.45 18.46
C GLU A 261 9.47 8.62 19.12
N LEU A 262 8.32 8.38 19.76
CA LEU A 262 7.55 9.40 20.50
C LEU A 262 8.39 10.01 21.64
N LYS A 263 9.11 9.18 22.40
CA LYS A 263 9.99 9.66 23.48
C LYS A 263 11.08 10.57 22.92
N ALA A 264 11.79 10.15 21.88
CA ALA A 264 12.85 10.94 21.27
C ALA A 264 12.33 12.27 20.72
N VAL A 265 11.17 12.27 20.05
CA VAL A 265 10.53 13.51 19.59
C VAL A 265 10.16 14.43 20.74
N SER A 266 9.69 13.87 21.88
CA SER A 266 9.33 14.66 23.06
C SER A 266 10.55 15.25 23.79
N GLU A 267 11.67 14.51 23.84
CA GLU A 267 12.88 14.92 24.56
C GLU A 267 13.82 15.78 23.70
N ASP A 268 14.00 15.40 22.42
CA ASP A 268 15.01 15.98 21.52
C ASP A 268 14.39 16.82 20.39
N GLY A 269 13.06 16.92 20.31
CA GLY A 269 12.31 17.66 19.28
C GLY A 269 12.30 16.98 17.91
N SER A 270 13.06 15.91 17.71
CA SER A 270 13.15 15.20 16.43
C SER A 270 13.56 13.74 16.61
N TYR A 271 13.26 12.93 15.59
CA TYR A 271 13.72 11.54 15.53
C TYR A 271 14.32 11.23 14.16
N ASN A 272 15.54 10.72 14.14
CA ASN A 272 16.22 10.28 12.94
C ASN A 272 16.14 8.77 12.82
N LYS A 273 15.33 8.28 11.87
CA LYS A 273 15.21 6.85 11.59
C LYS A 273 16.53 6.27 11.07
N SER A 274 16.90 5.10 11.57
CA SER A 274 17.98 4.30 10.98
C SER A 274 17.57 3.77 9.59
N GLU A 275 18.57 3.46 8.76
CA GLU A 275 18.35 2.99 7.36
C GLU A 275 17.46 1.75 7.26
N PHE A 276 17.50 0.86 8.26
CA PHE A 276 16.75 -0.42 8.24
C PHE A 276 15.54 -0.44 9.17
N GLU A 277 15.16 0.69 9.75
CA GLU A 277 14.09 0.73 10.74
C GLU A 277 12.72 0.39 10.15
N ASP A 278 12.41 0.89 8.95
CA ASP A 278 11.15 0.57 8.28
C ASP A 278 11.08 -0.92 7.93
N ILE A 279 12.19 -1.53 7.49
CA ILE A 279 12.26 -2.98 7.23
C ILE A 279 12.08 -3.78 8.54
N SER A 280 12.72 -3.35 9.62
CA SER A 280 12.55 -3.97 10.93
C SER A 280 11.12 -3.88 11.44
N SER A 281 10.45 -2.76 11.21
CA SER A 281 9.02 -2.57 11.52
C SER A 281 8.12 -3.49 10.69
N ILE A 282 8.39 -3.62 9.39
CA ILE A 282 7.64 -4.55 8.52
C ILE A 282 7.79 -6.01 9.02
N VAL A 283 9.02 -6.42 9.34
CA VAL A 283 9.27 -7.77 9.88
C VAL A 283 8.57 -7.97 11.21
N ALA A 284 8.65 -7.00 12.13
CA ALA A 284 7.97 -7.05 13.43
C ALA A 284 6.44 -7.14 13.25
N GLY A 285 5.86 -6.35 12.35
CA GLY A 285 4.45 -6.41 12.00
C GLY A 285 4.03 -7.81 11.51
N ILE A 286 4.78 -8.39 10.59
CA ILE A 286 4.47 -9.71 10.02
C ILE A 286 4.60 -10.84 11.05
N THR A 287 5.66 -10.82 11.87
CA THR A 287 6.00 -11.95 12.76
C THR A 287 5.46 -11.81 14.17
N GLY A 288 5.19 -10.59 14.62
CA GLY A 288 4.72 -10.31 15.98
C GLY A 288 3.27 -10.72 16.20
N HIS A 289 2.95 -11.06 17.45
CA HIS A 289 1.60 -11.39 17.86
C HIS A 289 0.70 -10.16 17.86
N LYS A 290 -0.52 -10.29 17.32
CA LYS A 290 -1.47 -9.18 17.12
C LYS A 290 -2.73 -9.29 17.96
N GLY A 291 -2.95 -10.47 18.60
CA GLY A 291 -4.22 -10.76 19.26
C GLY A 291 -5.38 -10.74 18.26
N ARG A 292 -6.44 -10.07 18.61
CA ARG A 292 -7.60 -9.87 17.75
C ARG A 292 -7.34 -8.70 16.80
N VAL A 293 -7.63 -8.90 15.51
CA VAL A 293 -7.57 -7.86 14.48
C VAL A 293 -8.97 -7.63 13.94
N HIS A 294 -9.42 -6.39 13.96
CA HIS A 294 -10.73 -6.01 13.44
C HIS A 294 -10.59 -4.98 12.32
N LEU A 295 -11.12 -5.32 11.16
CA LEU A 295 -11.20 -4.48 9.99
C LEU A 295 -12.67 -4.11 9.73
N ARG A 296 -12.96 -2.81 9.66
CA ARG A 296 -14.30 -2.31 9.40
C ARG A 296 -14.31 -1.39 8.19
N PHE A 297 -15.20 -1.68 7.25
CA PHE A 297 -15.53 -0.82 6.12
C PHE A 297 -16.72 0.06 6.51
N GLY A 298 -16.55 1.36 6.33
CA GLY A 298 -17.58 2.36 6.52
C GLY A 298 -18.60 2.40 5.37
N THR A 299 -19.35 3.46 5.31
CA THR A 299 -20.27 3.76 4.21
C THR A 299 -19.63 4.76 3.24
N PRO A 300 -19.95 4.70 1.93
CA PRO A 300 -19.48 5.71 0.99
C PRO A 300 -19.86 7.11 1.45
N ILE A 301 -18.92 8.04 1.39
CA ILE A 301 -19.14 9.44 1.69
C ILE A 301 -19.86 10.09 0.49
N ASP A 302 -20.97 10.74 0.76
CA ASP A 302 -21.78 11.43 -0.24
C ASP A 302 -21.22 12.83 -0.58
N ARG A 303 -21.89 13.53 -1.50
CA ARG A 303 -21.51 14.87 -1.96
C ARG A 303 -21.94 16.02 -1.06
N SER A 304 -22.48 15.76 0.12
CA SER A 304 -23.03 16.81 1.02
C SER A 304 -21.94 17.68 1.69
N PHE A 305 -20.67 17.31 1.55
CA PHE A 305 -19.56 17.97 2.22
C PHE A 305 -18.90 19.03 1.32
N ASP A 306 -18.79 20.26 1.81
CA ASP A 306 -18.27 21.40 1.05
C ASP A 306 -16.79 21.69 1.35
N THR A 307 -16.23 21.18 2.43
CA THR A 307 -14.83 21.43 2.83
C THR A 307 -14.06 20.16 3.09
N PRO A 308 -12.75 20.14 2.77
CA PRO A 308 -11.88 19.01 3.08
C PRO A 308 -11.85 18.64 4.57
N GLU A 309 -11.96 19.63 5.43
CA GLU A 309 -12.00 19.47 6.89
C GLU A 309 -13.28 18.73 7.33
N ALA A 310 -14.42 19.01 6.70
CA ALA A 310 -15.68 18.31 6.98
C ALA A 310 -15.63 16.86 6.48
N VAL A 311 -15.06 16.59 5.31
CA VAL A 311 -14.83 15.23 4.79
C VAL A 311 -13.89 14.47 5.74
N ALA A 312 -12.79 15.09 6.19
CA ALA A 312 -11.84 14.47 7.12
C ALA A 312 -12.52 14.12 8.46
N ALA A 313 -13.35 15.02 9.01
CA ALA A 313 -14.10 14.76 10.23
C ALA A 313 -15.11 13.61 10.06
N GLU A 314 -15.73 13.48 8.88
CA GLU A 314 -16.64 12.35 8.61
C GLU A 314 -15.88 11.02 8.49
N ILE A 315 -14.68 11.01 7.88
CA ILE A 315 -13.81 9.83 7.86
C ILE A 315 -13.46 9.39 9.29
N ASP A 316 -13.05 10.34 10.12
CA ASP A 316 -12.65 10.08 11.51
C ASP A 316 -13.84 9.61 12.39
N ARG A 317 -15.09 10.00 12.04
CA ARG A 317 -16.31 9.58 12.74
C ARG A 317 -16.70 8.13 12.45
N GLN A 318 -16.44 7.63 11.24
CA GLN A 318 -16.83 6.28 10.80
C GLN A 318 -15.84 5.22 11.27
#